data_03a0bdb3056bb8afef81b183ce79f286
#
_entry.id   03a0bdb3056bb8afef81b183ce79f286
#
_cell.length_a   1.000
_cell.length_b   1.000
_cell.length_c   1.000
_cell.angle_alpha   90.00
_cell.angle_beta   90.00
_cell.angle_gamma   90.00
#
_symmetry.space_group_name_H-M   'P 1'
#
loop_
_entity.id
_entity.type
_entity.pdbx_description
1 polymer ?
#
loop_
_entity_poly.entity_id
_entity_poly.type
_entity_poly.pdbx_seq_one_letter_code
_entity_poly.pdbx_strand_id
1 'polypeptide(L)'
;DAAHEQGIYVMSVVGAARHAVKAAAGGVDGLIASGQEGGGHVGKIGTAVLIPSIVDATELPLLAAGGFADGRGLVMALAMGAQGIWMGTRFTTDESYAHPNYKQKIVDIDNTGTVVSKGHSGKTCRLIRNDFTDYWDSHPEEIKPFPNQLRVVGEPASVAGREHGDMAHVRLIR
;
A
#
# COMPACT_ATOMS: atom_id res chain seq x y z
N ASP A 1 -0.75 -19.40 18.54
CA ASP A 1 0.00 -19.83 17.36
C ASP A 1 1.51 -19.59 17.57
N ALA A 2 2.35 -20.01 16.62
CA ALA A 2 3.81 -19.99 16.78
C ALA A 2 4.39 -18.59 17.04
N ALA A 3 3.74 -17.52 16.60
CA ALA A 3 4.17 -16.15 16.87
C ALA A 3 3.87 -15.77 18.35
N HIS A 4 2.66 -16.04 18.80
CA HIS A 4 2.26 -15.76 20.20
C HIS A 4 3.05 -16.59 21.22
N GLU A 5 3.39 -17.85 20.88
CA GLU A 5 4.24 -18.70 21.71
C GLU A 5 5.63 -18.10 21.94
N GLN A 6 6.07 -17.20 21.05
CA GLN A 6 7.32 -16.44 21.17
C GLN A 6 7.11 -15.01 21.70
N GLY A 7 5.92 -14.66 22.15
CA GLY A 7 5.57 -13.31 22.61
C GLY A 7 5.54 -12.24 21.52
N ILE A 8 5.37 -12.65 20.25
CA ILE A 8 5.33 -11.73 19.09
C ILE A 8 3.92 -11.22 18.89
N TYR A 9 3.76 -9.91 18.81
CA TYR A 9 2.51 -9.23 18.48
C TYR A 9 2.21 -9.34 16.99
N VAL A 10 1.02 -9.76 16.62
CA VAL A 10 0.62 -10.01 15.22
C VAL A 10 -0.40 -8.99 14.76
N MET A 11 -0.08 -8.23 13.71
CA MET A 11 -1.01 -7.31 13.07
C MET A 11 -1.35 -7.76 11.65
N SER A 12 -2.60 -7.54 11.22
CA SER A 12 -3.05 -7.85 9.86
C SER A 12 -3.41 -6.60 9.07
N VAL A 13 -2.92 -6.51 7.83
CA VAL A 13 -3.33 -5.46 6.90
C VAL A 13 -4.67 -5.84 6.26
N VAL A 14 -5.65 -4.94 6.36
CA VAL A 14 -7.03 -5.16 5.90
C VAL A 14 -7.52 -4.01 5.01
N GLY A 15 -8.30 -4.34 3.98
CA GLY A 15 -8.86 -3.37 3.03
C GLY A 15 -10.40 -3.41 2.96
N ALA A 16 -11.07 -4.03 3.94
CA ALA A 16 -12.53 -4.04 4.08
C ALA A 16 -12.92 -4.53 5.48
N ALA A 17 -14.08 -4.14 5.99
CA ALA A 17 -14.60 -4.58 7.30
C ALA A 17 -14.70 -6.11 7.43
N ARG A 18 -15.15 -6.81 6.39
CA ARG A 18 -15.18 -8.29 6.39
C ARG A 18 -13.80 -8.94 6.57
N HIS A 19 -12.73 -8.28 6.10
CA HIS A 19 -11.36 -8.76 6.30
C HIS A 19 -10.91 -8.55 7.75
N ALA A 20 -11.33 -7.45 8.37
CA ALA A 20 -11.07 -7.15 9.78
C ALA A 20 -11.73 -8.21 10.68
N VAL A 21 -13.01 -8.49 10.48
CA VAL A 21 -13.74 -9.54 11.22
C VAL A 21 -13.07 -10.91 11.07
N LYS A 22 -12.66 -11.27 9.84
CA LYS A 22 -11.96 -12.54 9.60
C LYS A 22 -10.59 -12.58 10.27
N ALA A 23 -9.83 -11.49 10.25
CA ALA A 23 -8.53 -11.41 10.91
C ALA A 23 -8.66 -11.51 12.44
N ALA A 24 -9.65 -10.80 13.02
CA ALA A 24 -9.97 -10.88 14.44
C ALA A 24 -10.30 -12.30 14.87
N ALA A 25 -11.15 -13.00 14.11
CA ALA A 25 -11.47 -14.41 14.34
C ALA A 25 -10.26 -15.35 14.19
N GLY A 26 -9.23 -14.92 13.45
CA GLY A 26 -7.95 -15.62 13.30
C GLY A 26 -6.97 -15.37 14.44
N GLY A 27 -7.30 -14.52 15.43
CA GLY A 27 -6.51 -14.28 16.64
C GLY A 27 -5.37 -13.29 16.46
N VAL A 28 -5.47 -12.31 15.53
CA VAL A 28 -4.49 -11.22 15.47
C VAL A 28 -4.70 -10.22 16.60
N ASP A 29 -3.63 -9.53 17.03
CA ASP A 29 -3.67 -8.58 18.13
C ASP A 29 -4.04 -7.16 17.70
N GLY A 30 -3.94 -6.86 16.40
CA GLY A 30 -4.25 -5.55 15.88
C GLY A 30 -4.42 -5.54 14.36
N LEU A 31 -4.90 -4.42 13.85
CA LEU A 31 -5.23 -4.24 12.43
C LEU A 31 -4.54 -3.00 11.86
N ILE A 32 -4.25 -3.06 10.56
CA ILE A 32 -3.81 -1.93 9.76
C ILE A 32 -4.82 -1.75 8.62
N ALA A 33 -5.67 -0.73 8.70
CA ALA A 33 -6.65 -0.41 7.66
C ALA A 33 -5.95 0.33 6.51
N SER A 34 -5.73 -0.34 5.38
CA SER A 34 -5.08 0.26 4.21
C SER A 34 -6.11 0.63 3.14
N GLY A 35 -6.37 1.93 3.01
CA GLY A 35 -7.29 2.50 2.02
C GLY A 35 -6.71 2.53 0.60
N GLN A 36 -7.56 2.89 -0.36
CA GLN A 36 -7.21 2.95 -1.79
C GLN A 36 -6.08 3.94 -2.10
N GLU A 37 -5.86 4.94 -1.25
CA GLU A 37 -4.81 5.96 -1.39
C GLU A 37 -3.42 5.44 -1.01
N GLY A 38 -3.33 4.25 -0.46
CA GLY A 38 -2.06 3.60 -0.13
C GLY A 38 -1.19 3.31 -1.35
N GLY A 39 0.12 3.27 -1.16
CA GLY A 39 1.07 2.80 -2.18
C GLY A 39 1.14 1.27 -2.22
N GLY A 40 1.44 0.70 -3.37
CA GLY A 40 1.48 -0.75 -3.56
C GLY A 40 0.10 -1.37 -3.78
N HIS A 41 -0.10 -2.61 -3.32
CA HIS A 41 -1.39 -3.30 -3.45
C HIS A 41 -2.49 -2.58 -2.65
N VAL A 42 -3.58 -2.24 -3.32
CA VAL A 42 -4.69 -1.49 -2.73
C VAL A 42 -6.04 -2.14 -3.03
N GLY A 43 -6.97 -1.93 -2.10
CA GLY A 43 -8.39 -2.23 -2.28
C GLY A 43 -9.11 -1.18 -3.13
N LYS A 44 -10.44 -1.19 -3.04
CA LYS A 44 -11.32 -0.25 -3.75
C LYS A 44 -11.97 0.78 -2.81
N ILE A 45 -11.76 0.67 -1.51
CA ILE A 45 -12.41 1.51 -0.50
C ILE A 45 -11.43 2.62 -0.12
N GLY A 46 -11.86 3.88 -0.25
CA GLY A 46 -11.08 5.04 0.18
C GLY A 46 -10.89 5.06 1.69
N THR A 47 -9.77 5.64 2.13
CA THR A 47 -9.33 5.64 3.53
C THR A 47 -10.39 6.21 4.49
N ALA A 48 -11.04 7.32 4.13
CA ALA A 48 -12.04 7.97 4.98
C ALA A 48 -13.34 7.14 5.17
N VAL A 49 -13.63 6.22 4.25
CA VAL A 49 -14.78 5.30 4.35
C VAL A 49 -14.37 4.01 5.05
N LEU A 50 -13.14 3.53 4.77
CA LEU A 50 -12.64 2.25 5.27
C LEU A 50 -12.44 2.27 6.79
N ILE A 51 -11.81 3.32 7.33
CA ILE A 51 -11.42 3.36 8.75
C ILE A 51 -12.64 3.28 9.67
N PRO A 52 -13.68 4.14 9.56
CA PRO A 52 -14.85 4.04 10.41
C PRO A 52 -15.56 2.69 10.28
N SER A 53 -15.64 2.15 9.06
CA SER A 53 -16.29 0.86 8.83
C SER A 53 -15.59 -0.33 9.52
N ILE A 54 -14.27 -0.23 9.73
CA ILE A 54 -13.51 -1.24 10.48
C ILE A 54 -13.62 -1.01 11.98
N VAL A 55 -13.56 0.24 12.43
CA VAL A 55 -13.78 0.60 13.85
C VAL A 55 -15.12 0.09 14.35
N ASP A 56 -16.19 0.26 13.56
CA ASP A 56 -17.52 -0.22 13.90
C ASP A 56 -17.64 -1.76 13.85
N ALA A 57 -16.73 -2.46 13.19
CA ALA A 57 -16.81 -3.91 12.97
C ALA A 57 -15.95 -4.74 13.95
N THR A 58 -15.07 -4.14 14.74
CA THR A 58 -14.13 -4.85 15.63
C THR A 58 -13.58 -3.95 16.73
N GLU A 59 -13.35 -4.54 17.90
CA GLU A 59 -12.71 -3.87 19.06
C GLU A 59 -11.17 -3.91 19.03
N LEU A 60 -10.57 -4.53 18.01
CA LEU A 60 -9.11 -4.62 17.93
C LEU A 60 -8.45 -3.24 17.71
N PRO A 61 -7.27 -3.02 18.27
CA PRO A 61 -6.48 -1.83 17.97
C PRO A 61 -6.27 -1.66 16.46
N LEU A 62 -6.48 -0.43 15.95
CA LEU A 62 -6.45 -0.11 14.55
C LEU A 62 -5.45 1.00 14.24
N LEU A 63 -4.52 0.75 13.31
CA LEU A 63 -3.72 1.78 12.65
C LEU A 63 -4.32 2.11 11.29
N ALA A 64 -4.44 3.39 10.99
CA ALA A 64 -4.91 3.87 9.70
C ALA A 64 -3.75 4.00 8.70
N ALA A 65 -3.92 3.47 7.49
CA ALA A 65 -2.94 3.53 6.41
C ALA A 65 -3.58 3.93 5.08
N GLY A 66 -2.77 4.50 4.19
CA GLY A 66 -3.21 4.98 2.88
C GLY A 66 -3.46 6.48 2.85
N GLY A 67 -2.53 7.22 2.21
CA GLY A 67 -2.63 8.66 2.04
C GLY A 67 -2.16 9.51 3.24
N PHE A 68 -1.68 8.92 4.31
CA PHE A 68 -1.16 9.63 5.47
C PHE A 68 0.31 10.04 5.28
N ALA A 69 0.65 11.29 5.58
CA ALA A 69 1.99 11.82 5.41
C ALA A 69 2.46 12.77 6.53
N ASP A 70 1.57 13.34 7.31
CA ASP A 70 1.89 14.34 8.35
C ASP A 70 0.87 14.35 9.50
N GLY A 71 1.02 15.30 10.44
CA GLY A 71 0.16 15.43 11.62
C GLY A 71 -1.33 15.68 11.31
N ARG A 72 -1.67 16.27 10.17
CA ARG A 72 -3.09 16.45 9.76
C ARG A 72 -3.74 15.09 9.52
N GLY A 73 -2.99 14.18 8.88
CA GLY A 73 -3.44 12.80 8.68
C GLY A 73 -3.60 12.06 10.01
N LEU A 74 -2.70 12.27 10.98
CA LEU A 74 -2.83 11.68 12.31
C LEU A 74 -4.12 12.16 13.01
N VAL A 75 -4.38 13.46 13.00
CA VAL A 75 -5.62 14.02 13.59
C VAL A 75 -6.86 13.43 12.92
N MET A 76 -6.86 13.33 11.58
CA MET A 76 -7.95 12.70 10.84
C MET A 76 -8.15 11.23 11.27
N ALA A 77 -7.08 10.46 11.38
CA ALA A 77 -7.15 9.04 11.77
C ALA A 77 -7.72 8.87 13.18
N LEU A 78 -7.25 9.67 14.14
CA LEU A 78 -7.75 9.65 15.52
C LEU A 78 -9.23 10.05 15.59
N ALA A 79 -9.65 11.07 14.84
CA ALA A 79 -11.04 11.49 14.76
C ALA A 79 -11.96 10.41 14.16
N MET A 80 -11.44 9.54 13.30
CA MET A 80 -12.17 8.39 12.74
C MET A 80 -12.16 7.14 13.63
N GLY A 81 -11.51 7.19 14.82
CA GLY A 81 -11.48 6.10 15.79
C GLY A 81 -10.26 5.18 15.70
N ALA A 82 -9.30 5.44 14.81
CA ALA A 82 -8.02 4.72 14.83
C ALA A 82 -7.14 5.19 16.01
N GLN A 83 -6.20 4.35 16.46
CA GLN A 83 -5.25 4.68 17.53
C GLN A 83 -3.95 5.29 17.02
N GLY A 84 -3.76 5.36 15.70
CA GLY A 84 -2.56 5.92 15.08
C GLY A 84 -2.56 5.75 13.57
N ILE A 85 -1.42 6.10 12.95
CA ILE A 85 -1.25 5.96 11.50
C ILE A 85 -0.07 5.06 11.16
N TRP A 86 -0.15 4.42 9.99
CA TRP A 86 0.91 3.64 9.37
C TRP A 86 1.31 4.29 8.06
N MET A 87 2.57 4.71 7.95
CA MET A 87 3.09 5.39 6.77
C MET A 87 4.21 4.58 6.11
N GLY A 88 4.15 4.44 4.79
CA GLY A 88 5.21 3.81 3.98
C GLY A 88 5.97 4.84 3.15
N THR A 89 5.30 5.45 2.17
CA THR A 89 5.92 6.34 1.18
C THR A 89 6.66 7.53 1.81
N ARG A 90 6.14 8.10 2.88
CA ARG A 90 6.79 9.20 3.60
C ARG A 90 8.20 8.81 4.06
N PHE A 91 8.35 7.63 4.65
CA PHE A 91 9.65 7.14 5.11
C PHE A 91 10.55 6.61 3.98
N THR A 92 9.97 6.24 2.84
CA THR A 92 10.76 5.85 1.67
C THR A 92 11.62 7.02 1.16
N THR A 93 11.15 8.25 1.26
CA THR A 93 11.89 9.44 0.79
C THR A 93 13.03 9.86 1.73
N ASP A 94 13.03 9.38 2.96
CA ASP A 94 13.99 9.79 3.99
C ASP A 94 15.03 8.69 4.25
N GLU A 95 14.71 7.71 5.07
CA GLU A 95 15.65 6.76 5.69
C GLU A 95 15.78 5.40 4.94
N SER A 96 15.15 5.23 3.77
CA SER A 96 15.18 3.94 3.06
C SER A 96 16.44 3.72 2.24
N TYR A 97 16.75 2.45 1.92
CA TYR A 97 17.79 2.03 0.97
C TYR A 97 17.42 2.26 -0.50
N ALA A 98 16.29 2.90 -0.79
CA ALA A 98 15.88 3.20 -2.16
C ALA A 98 16.86 4.14 -2.85
N HIS A 99 17.09 3.91 -4.15
CA HIS A 99 17.97 4.75 -4.96
C HIS A 99 17.55 6.23 -4.92
N PRO A 100 18.49 7.19 -4.88
CA PRO A 100 18.17 8.63 -4.82
C PRO A 100 17.19 9.09 -5.90
N ASN A 101 17.33 8.60 -7.14
CA ASN A 101 16.40 8.95 -8.23
C ASN A 101 14.96 8.53 -7.92
N TYR A 102 14.77 7.37 -7.25
CA TYR A 102 13.45 6.92 -6.84
C TYR A 102 12.85 7.83 -5.76
N LYS A 103 13.66 8.19 -4.76
CA LYS A 103 13.23 9.14 -3.71
C LYS A 103 12.87 10.49 -4.32
N GLN A 104 13.72 11.02 -5.21
CA GLN A 104 13.49 12.30 -5.88
C GLN A 104 12.19 12.24 -6.71
N LYS A 105 11.94 11.15 -7.44
CA LYS A 105 10.71 11.02 -8.22
C LYS A 105 9.44 11.07 -7.35
N ILE A 106 9.47 10.50 -6.14
CA ILE A 106 8.34 10.60 -5.19
C ILE A 106 8.11 12.05 -4.76
N VAL A 107 9.18 12.83 -4.60
CA VAL A 107 9.11 14.24 -4.19
C VAL A 107 8.60 15.13 -5.34
N ASP A 108 9.00 14.82 -6.57
CA ASP A 108 8.72 15.64 -7.76
C ASP A 108 7.28 15.49 -8.28
N ILE A 109 6.65 14.35 -8.04
CA ILE A 109 5.26 14.13 -8.51
C ILE A 109 4.26 14.88 -7.65
N ASP A 110 3.24 15.43 -8.28
CA ASP A 110 2.08 16.00 -7.60
C ASP A 110 1.05 14.91 -7.20
N ASN A 111 -0.08 15.33 -6.67
CA ASN A 111 -1.16 14.45 -6.24
C ASN A 111 -1.87 13.71 -7.40
N THR A 112 -1.60 14.06 -8.66
CA THR A 112 -2.09 13.37 -9.87
C THR A 112 -1.07 12.42 -10.46
N GLY A 113 0.18 12.43 -9.97
CA GLY A 113 1.31 11.66 -10.48
C GLY A 113 1.26 10.17 -10.18
N THR A 114 0.15 9.63 -9.67
CA THR A 114 -0.03 8.19 -9.43
C THR A 114 -1.21 7.61 -10.19
N VAL A 115 -1.16 6.32 -10.44
CA VAL A 115 -2.22 5.54 -11.09
C VAL A 115 -2.46 4.23 -10.35
N VAL A 116 -3.68 3.71 -10.38
CA VAL A 116 -4.01 2.36 -9.89
C VAL A 116 -4.10 1.43 -11.08
N SER A 117 -3.12 0.55 -11.23
CA SER A 117 -2.97 -0.37 -12.36
C SER A 117 -2.81 -1.82 -11.90
N LYS A 118 -3.11 -2.77 -12.78
CA LYS A 118 -2.81 -4.20 -12.59
C LYS A 118 -1.50 -4.61 -13.26
N GLY A 119 -0.89 -3.75 -14.06
CA GLY A 119 0.29 -4.05 -14.87
C GLY A 119 1.49 -4.56 -14.09
N HIS A 120 1.62 -4.19 -12.81
CA HIS A 120 2.73 -4.64 -11.99
C HIS A 120 2.62 -6.10 -11.54
N SER A 121 1.44 -6.53 -11.08
CA SER A 121 1.34 -7.84 -10.39
C SER A 121 0.14 -8.69 -10.80
N GLY A 122 -0.76 -8.17 -11.64
CA GLY A 122 -2.06 -8.79 -11.91
C GLY A 122 -3.15 -8.47 -10.88
N LYS A 123 -2.78 -7.80 -9.77
CA LYS A 123 -3.70 -7.20 -8.79
C LYS A 123 -3.57 -5.69 -8.81
N THR A 124 -4.59 -5.00 -8.35
CA THR A 124 -4.58 -3.53 -8.26
C THR A 124 -3.47 -3.02 -7.35
N CYS A 125 -2.59 -2.19 -7.91
CA CYS A 125 -1.50 -1.52 -7.22
C CYS A 125 -1.51 -0.03 -7.54
N ARG A 126 -1.28 0.83 -6.55
CA ARG A 126 -0.97 2.24 -6.80
C ARG A 126 0.50 2.38 -7.12
N LEU A 127 0.79 3.00 -8.24
CA LEU A 127 2.11 3.16 -8.83
C LEU A 127 2.35 4.63 -9.19
N ILE A 128 3.61 5.03 -9.32
CA ILE A 128 3.96 6.28 -10.00
C ILE A 128 3.61 6.11 -11.49
N ARG A 129 2.89 7.10 -12.06
CA ARG A 129 2.57 7.10 -13.49
C ARG A 129 3.85 7.26 -14.31
N ASN A 130 4.01 6.43 -15.32
CA ASN A 130 5.09 6.45 -16.29
C ASN A 130 4.71 5.62 -17.53
N ASP A 131 5.57 5.59 -18.56
CA ASP A 131 5.34 4.87 -19.82
C ASP A 131 4.97 3.40 -19.61
N PHE A 132 5.51 2.76 -18.58
CA PHE A 132 5.14 1.38 -18.29
C PHE A 132 3.71 1.25 -17.79
N THR A 133 3.26 2.12 -16.90
CA THR A 133 1.87 2.07 -16.42
C THR A 133 0.91 2.36 -17.55
N ASP A 134 1.26 3.31 -18.43
CA ASP A 134 0.45 3.70 -19.58
C ASP A 134 0.39 2.56 -20.62
N TYR A 135 1.53 1.84 -20.83
CA TYR A 135 1.54 0.63 -21.67
C TYR A 135 0.56 -0.43 -21.15
N TRP A 136 0.70 -0.83 -19.88
CA TRP A 136 -0.13 -1.90 -19.31
C TRP A 136 -1.61 -1.51 -19.18
N ASP A 137 -1.91 -0.25 -18.96
CA ASP A 137 -3.29 0.23 -18.88
C ASP A 137 -3.95 0.28 -20.27
N SER A 138 -3.14 0.40 -21.34
CA SER A 138 -3.62 0.33 -22.73
C SER A 138 -3.65 -1.10 -23.29
N HIS A 139 -3.02 -2.09 -22.64
CA HIS A 139 -3.00 -3.51 -23.05
C HIS A 139 -3.46 -4.44 -21.91
N PRO A 140 -4.66 -4.25 -21.36
CA PRO A 140 -5.12 -5.01 -20.19
C PRO A 140 -5.27 -6.52 -20.46
N GLU A 141 -5.44 -6.91 -21.71
CA GLU A 141 -5.54 -8.31 -22.17
C GLU A 141 -4.22 -9.08 -22.04
N GLU A 142 -3.08 -8.39 -22.04
CA GLU A 142 -1.76 -9.00 -21.86
C GLU A 142 -1.40 -9.26 -20.39
N ILE A 143 -2.16 -8.65 -19.45
CA ILE A 143 -1.89 -8.76 -18.02
C ILE A 143 -2.19 -10.18 -17.52
N LYS A 144 -1.15 -10.85 -17.05
CA LYS A 144 -1.26 -12.20 -16.48
C LYS A 144 -1.89 -12.15 -15.09
N PRO A 145 -2.62 -13.21 -14.67
CA PRO A 145 -3.10 -13.32 -13.29
C PRO A 145 -1.95 -13.31 -12.28
N PHE A 146 -2.22 -12.78 -11.08
CA PHE A 146 -1.30 -12.90 -9.95
C PHE A 146 -1.05 -14.38 -9.58
N PRO A 147 0.17 -14.82 -9.26
CA PRO A 147 1.42 -14.03 -9.13
C PRO A 147 2.26 -13.96 -10.42
N ASN A 148 1.80 -14.49 -11.54
CA ASN A 148 2.60 -14.62 -12.75
C ASN A 148 3.05 -13.27 -13.32
N GLN A 149 2.15 -12.27 -13.35
CA GLN A 149 2.51 -10.91 -13.75
C GLN A 149 3.61 -10.32 -12.87
N LEU A 150 3.52 -10.51 -11.57
CA LEU A 150 4.54 -10.05 -10.62
C LEU A 150 5.93 -10.63 -10.95
N ARG A 151 6.01 -11.94 -11.14
CA ARG A 151 7.29 -12.64 -11.38
C ARG A 151 7.97 -12.24 -12.68
N VAL A 152 7.20 -12.11 -13.78
CA VAL A 152 7.78 -11.88 -15.11
C VAL A 152 7.96 -10.40 -15.45
N VAL A 153 7.23 -9.51 -14.78
CA VAL A 153 7.19 -8.08 -15.08
C VAL A 153 7.49 -7.22 -13.85
N GLY A 154 6.77 -7.44 -12.77
CA GLY A 154 6.78 -6.55 -11.61
C GLY A 154 8.08 -6.59 -10.82
N GLU A 155 8.62 -7.78 -10.52
CA GLU A 155 9.87 -7.92 -9.76
C GLU A 155 11.07 -7.34 -10.52
N PRO A 156 11.34 -7.72 -11.80
CA PRO A 156 12.44 -7.12 -12.57
C PRO A 156 12.38 -5.60 -12.61
N ALA A 157 11.19 -5.08 -12.79
CA ALA A 157 10.98 -3.65 -12.84
C ALA A 157 11.18 -2.94 -11.50
N SER A 158 10.78 -3.58 -10.40
CA SER A 158 11.01 -3.04 -9.05
C SER A 158 12.50 -2.99 -8.72
N VAL A 159 13.28 -3.99 -9.13
CA VAL A 159 14.74 -4.02 -8.97
C VAL A 159 15.38 -2.91 -9.79
N ALA A 160 15.04 -2.79 -11.09
CA ALA A 160 15.58 -1.75 -11.96
C ALA A 160 15.37 -0.34 -11.36
N GLY A 161 14.18 -0.05 -10.87
CA GLY A 161 13.88 1.26 -10.28
C GLY A 161 14.55 1.52 -8.93
N ARG A 162 14.39 0.58 -7.98
CA ARG A 162 14.85 0.78 -6.59
C ARG A 162 16.35 0.64 -6.40
N GLU A 163 16.99 -0.27 -7.15
CA GLU A 163 18.40 -0.61 -6.97
C GLU A 163 19.29 0.09 -8.01
N HIS A 164 18.79 0.26 -9.24
CA HIS A 164 19.58 0.84 -10.34
C HIS A 164 19.16 2.24 -10.74
N GLY A 165 18.10 2.80 -10.12
CA GLY A 165 17.62 4.16 -10.39
C GLY A 165 17.08 4.37 -11.80
N ASP A 166 16.68 3.28 -12.48
CA ASP A 166 16.04 3.33 -13.79
C ASP A 166 14.58 3.78 -13.64
N MET A 167 14.37 5.09 -13.76
CA MET A 167 13.08 5.73 -13.51
C MET A 167 12.07 5.52 -14.63
N ALA A 168 12.48 5.13 -15.84
CA ALA A 168 11.58 4.72 -16.92
C ALA A 168 10.84 3.41 -16.55
N HIS A 169 11.47 2.62 -15.69
CA HIS A 169 10.96 1.35 -15.21
C HIS A 169 10.53 1.38 -13.73
N VAL A 170 10.57 2.50 -13.03
CA VAL A 170 10.13 2.60 -11.63
C VAL A 170 8.61 2.48 -11.51
N ARG A 171 8.20 1.54 -10.70
CA ARG A 171 6.85 0.99 -10.78
C ARG A 171 6.12 0.85 -9.46
N LEU A 172 6.76 1.10 -8.32
CA LEU A 172 6.11 0.94 -7.03
C LEU A 172 6.32 2.14 -6.12
N ILE A 173 5.22 2.72 -5.68
CA ILE A 173 5.16 3.42 -4.41
C ILE A 173 4.74 2.36 -3.38
N ARG A 174 5.67 1.87 -2.61
CA ARG A 174 5.39 1.10 -1.40
C ARG A 174 5.48 1.99 -0.19
#